data_66726c544712108c9c5a2fc08a8cd6d9
#
_entry.id   66726c544712108c9c5a2fc08a8cd6d9
#
_cell.length_a   1.000
_cell.length_b   1.000
_cell.length_c   1.000
_cell.angle_alpha   90.00
_cell.angle_beta   90.00
_cell.angle_gamma   90.00
#
_symmetry.space_group_name_H-M   'P 1'
#
loop_
_entity.id
_entity.type
_entity.pdbx_description
1 polymer ?
#
loop_
_entity_poly.entity_id
_entity_poly.type
_entity_poly.pdbx_seq_one_letter_code
_entity_poly.pdbx_strand_id
1 'polypeptide(L)'
;MSDPAPIALVHDYLTQRGGAERVVLTLADAYPAAVIHTSLYDPEATFPGFAEHDVRTLPLDRVAVLRHHHRLALPLLAPAFSRLHVDAEVTVCSSSGWAHGAHVTGAKVVYCHNPARWLYQADQYDQGSSPLAGAALALLRPPLLRWDRAAAATADRYLVNSRAVR
;
A
#
# COMPACT_ATOMS: atom_id res chain seq x y z
N MET A 1 -8.53 -28.26 -0.54
CA MET A 1 -8.05 -26.92 -0.96
C MET A 1 -9.31 -26.09 -1.10
N SER A 2 -9.40 -24.99 -0.35
CA SER A 2 -10.53 -24.04 -0.53
C SER A 2 -10.34 -23.33 -1.86
N ASP A 3 -11.43 -23.06 -2.56
CA ASP A 3 -11.37 -22.21 -3.76
C ASP A 3 -10.83 -20.82 -3.38
N PRO A 4 -10.02 -20.20 -4.24
CA PRO A 4 -9.50 -18.85 -3.97
C PRO A 4 -10.65 -17.86 -3.81
N ALA A 5 -10.47 -16.84 -2.97
CA ALA A 5 -11.45 -15.78 -2.83
C ALA A 5 -11.62 -15.06 -4.19
N PRO A 6 -12.85 -14.69 -4.61
CA PRO A 6 -13.06 -14.05 -5.91
C PRO A 6 -12.32 -12.71 -6.02
N ILE A 7 -12.33 -11.89 -4.94
CA ILE A 7 -11.65 -10.59 -4.90
C ILE A 7 -10.96 -10.40 -3.56
N ALA A 8 -9.75 -9.84 -3.61
CA ALA A 8 -9.04 -9.31 -2.44
C ALA A 8 -8.58 -7.88 -2.70
N LEU A 9 -8.47 -7.09 -1.64
CA LEU A 9 -7.96 -5.73 -1.66
C LEU A 9 -6.64 -5.68 -0.90
N VAL A 10 -5.67 -4.95 -1.44
CA VAL A 10 -4.41 -4.67 -0.75
C VAL A 10 -4.24 -3.16 -0.70
N HIS A 11 -3.95 -2.59 0.47
CA HIS A 11 -3.76 -1.15 0.64
C HIS A 11 -2.51 -0.85 1.46
N ASP A 12 -1.88 0.29 1.21
CA ASP A 12 -0.62 0.64 1.85
C ASP A 12 -0.74 0.67 3.38
N TYR A 13 -1.63 1.49 3.93
CA TYR A 13 -1.94 1.57 5.37
C TYR A 13 -3.27 2.29 5.60
N LEU A 14 -3.98 1.93 6.67
CA LEU A 14 -5.26 2.51 7.09
C LEU A 14 -5.09 3.27 8.42
N THR A 15 -4.31 4.36 8.39
CA THR A 15 -3.97 5.17 9.57
C THR A 15 -4.32 6.65 9.41
N GLN A 16 -5.20 6.96 8.46
CA GLN A 16 -5.65 8.32 8.16
C GLN A 16 -6.97 8.30 7.37
N ARG A 17 -7.59 9.47 7.20
CA ARG A 17 -8.81 9.65 6.40
C ARG A 17 -8.48 10.43 5.13
N GLY A 18 -7.79 9.79 4.20
CA GLY A 18 -7.39 10.38 2.92
C GLY A 18 -8.26 9.93 1.74
N GLY A 19 -7.91 10.43 0.55
CA GLY A 19 -8.60 10.05 -0.69
C GLY A 19 -8.35 8.61 -1.09
N ALA A 20 -7.17 8.08 -0.84
CA ALA A 20 -6.82 6.69 -1.13
C ALA A 20 -7.64 5.72 -0.25
N GLU A 21 -7.73 6.00 1.05
CA GLU A 21 -8.52 5.21 2.00
C GLU A 21 -10.01 5.24 1.66
N ARG A 22 -10.52 6.39 1.18
CA ARG A 22 -11.92 6.49 0.72
C ARG A 22 -12.18 5.60 -0.50
N VAL A 23 -11.25 5.53 -1.46
CA VAL A 23 -11.36 4.63 -2.62
C VAL A 23 -11.39 3.18 -2.17
N VAL A 24 -10.51 2.79 -1.23
CA VAL A 24 -10.50 1.41 -0.70
C VAL A 24 -11.80 1.07 0.00
N LEU A 25 -12.33 1.99 0.82
CA LEU A 25 -13.62 1.79 1.48
C LEU A 25 -14.75 1.60 0.45
N THR A 26 -14.80 2.45 -0.59
CA THR A 26 -15.77 2.31 -1.66
C THR A 26 -15.66 0.96 -2.39
N LEU A 27 -14.43 0.47 -2.61
CA LEU A 27 -14.21 -0.86 -3.19
C LEU A 27 -14.67 -1.97 -2.23
N ALA A 28 -14.38 -1.83 -0.93
CA ALA A 28 -14.81 -2.79 0.08
C ALA A 28 -16.34 -2.86 0.19
N ASP A 29 -17.02 -1.71 0.14
CA ASP A 29 -18.49 -1.64 0.11
C ASP A 29 -19.07 -2.29 -1.15
N ALA A 30 -18.40 -2.15 -2.30
CA ALA A 30 -18.81 -2.79 -3.55
C ALA A 30 -18.55 -4.30 -3.57
N TYR A 31 -17.57 -4.77 -2.79
CA TYR A 31 -17.19 -6.18 -2.68
C TYR A 31 -17.12 -6.61 -1.21
N PRO A 32 -18.27 -6.75 -0.51
CA PRO A 32 -18.30 -6.96 0.94
C PRO A 32 -17.61 -8.24 1.43
N ALA A 33 -17.47 -9.24 0.55
CA ALA A 33 -16.75 -10.48 0.87
C ALA A 33 -15.23 -10.38 0.66
N ALA A 34 -14.72 -9.25 0.14
CA ALA A 34 -13.30 -9.08 -0.10
C ALA A 34 -12.54 -8.85 1.21
N VAL A 35 -11.44 -9.58 1.38
CA VAL A 35 -10.50 -9.34 2.47
C VAL A 35 -9.61 -8.13 2.13
N ILE A 36 -9.45 -7.21 3.06
CA ILE A 36 -8.56 -6.06 2.94
C ILE A 36 -7.24 -6.38 3.64
N HIS A 37 -6.16 -6.52 2.89
CA HIS A 37 -4.80 -6.65 3.44
C HIS A 37 -4.14 -5.27 3.52
N THR A 38 -3.58 -4.91 4.68
CA THR A 38 -2.90 -3.62 4.87
C THR A 38 -1.71 -3.74 5.81
N SER A 39 -0.75 -2.83 5.70
CA SER A 39 0.43 -2.89 6.58
C SER A 39 0.12 -2.47 8.02
N LEU A 40 -0.69 -1.44 8.19
CA LEU A 40 -1.04 -0.83 9.47
C LEU A 40 -2.53 -0.48 9.47
N TYR A 41 -3.20 -0.68 10.61
CA TYR A 41 -4.60 -0.30 10.79
C TYR A 41 -4.82 0.38 12.13
N ASP A 42 -5.27 1.64 12.07
CA ASP A 42 -5.69 2.41 13.23
C ASP A 42 -7.17 2.78 13.05
N PRO A 43 -8.10 2.06 13.70
CA PRO A 43 -9.54 2.28 13.53
C PRO A 43 -10.02 3.66 13.99
N GLU A 44 -9.29 4.34 14.89
CA GLU A 44 -9.64 5.68 15.35
C GLU A 44 -9.18 6.76 14.36
N ALA A 45 -8.08 6.53 13.68
CA ALA A 45 -7.47 7.47 12.76
C ALA A 45 -8.04 7.38 11.33
N THR A 46 -8.59 6.22 10.93
CA THR A 46 -9.16 6.00 9.59
C THR A 46 -10.70 6.13 9.56
N PHE A 47 -11.33 5.81 8.41
CA PHE A 47 -12.79 5.83 8.28
C PHE A 47 -13.45 4.71 9.10
N PRO A 48 -14.50 5.01 9.89
CA PRO A 48 -15.16 4.01 10.74
C PRO A 48 -15.73 2.81 9.95
N GLY A 49 -16.14 3.01 8.70
CA GLY A 49 -16.71 1.96 7.86
C GLY A 49 -15.80 0.75 7.67
N PHE A 50 -14.46 0.90 7.82
CA PHE A 50 -13.57 -0.25 7.78
C PHE A 50 -13.81 -1.29 8.88
N ALA A 51 -14.46 -0.93 9.98
CA ALA A 51 -14.82 -1.87 11.04
C ALA A 51 -15.88 -2.91 10.60
N GLU A 52 -16.57 -2.66 9.49
CA GLU A 52 -17.59 -3.55 8.92
C GLU A 52 -16.99 -4.58 7.94
N HIS A 53 -15.69 -4.49 7.65
CA HIS A 53 -15.00 -5.34 6.69
C HIS A 53 -13.93 -6.23 7.33
N ASP A 54 -13.56 -7.34 6.66
CA ASP A 54 -12.44 -8.20 7.09
C ASP A 54 -11.10 -7.52 6.77
N VAL A 55 -10.54 -6.82 7.75
CA VAL A 55 -9.23 -6.15 7.64
C VAL A 55 -8.14 -7.01 8.26
N ARG A 56 -7.17 -7.44 7.46
CA ARG A 56 -6.01 -8.22 7.90
C ARG A 56 -4.74 -7.42 7.78
N THR A 57 -4.07 -7.26 8.91
CA THR A 57 -2.84 -6.47 9.00
C THR A 57 -1.58 -7.31 8.87
N LEU A 58 -0.51 -6.68 8.34
CA LEU A 58 0.82 -7.28 8.35
C LEU A 58 1.43 -7.25 9.76
N PRO A 59 2.47 -8.07 10.03
CA PRO A 59 3.11 -8.13 11.37
C PRO A 59 3.61 -6.79 11.91
N LEU A 60 3.86 -5.80 11.05
CA LEU A 60 4.25 -4.43 11.44
C LEU A 60 3.20 -3.75 12.32
N ASP A 61 1.93 -4.08 12.16
CA ASP A 61 0.83 -3.51 12.92
C ASP A 61 0.89 -3.80 14.42
N ARG A 62 1.61 -4.86 14.82
CA ARG A 62 1.83 -5.21 16.23
C ARG A 62 2.64 -4.16 16.99
N VAL A 63 3.35 -3.29 16.26
CA VAL A 63 4.17 -2.21 16.85
C VAL A 63 3.34 -0.93 16.89
N ALA A 64 2.76 -0.62 18.04
CA ALA A 64 1.85 0.53 18.22
C ALA A 64 2.44 1.87 17.75
N VAL A 65 3.74 2.10 17.97
CA VAL A 65 4.42 3.33 17.50
C VAL A 65 4.33 3.48 15.98
N LEU A 66 4.37 2.37 15.21
CA LEU A 66 4.28 2.43 13.76
C LEU A 66 2.85 2.79 13.29
N ARG A 67 1.81 2.39 14.02
CA ARG A 67 0.42 2.79 13.72
C ARG A 67 0.22 4.29 13.88
N HIS A 68 0.68 4.86 14.97
CA HIS A 68 0.54 6.30 15.23
C HIS A 68 1.51 7.15 14.40
N HIS A 69 2.63 6.59 13.98
CA HIS A 69 3.67 7.27 13.22
C HIS A 69 4.07 6.46 11.97
N HIS A 70 3.11 6.24 11.05
CA HIS A 70 3.28 5.39 9.87
C HIS A 70 4.52 5.76 9.03
N ARG A 71 5.00 7.01 9.09
CA ARG A 71 6.23 7.43 8.39
C ARG A 71 7.47 6.68 8.87
N LEU A 72 7.49 6.21 10.13
CA LEU A 72 8.59 5.39 10.65
C LEU A 72 8.59 3.98 10.05
N ALA A 73 7.44 3.50 9.56
CA ALA A 73 7.33 2.22 8.90
C ALA A 73 7.80 2.22 7.43
N LEU A 74 7.93 3.40 6.79
CA LEU A 74 8.22 3.49 5.35
C LEU A 74 9.39 2.62 4.88
N PRO A 75 10.57 2.57 5.55
CA PRO A 75 11.67 1.71 5.10
C PRO A 75 11.37 0.21 5.24
N LEU A 76 10.36 -0.16 6.04
CA LEU A 76 9.97 -1.56 6.29
C LEU A 76 8.84 -2.04 5.38
N LEU A 77 8.13 -1.13 4.69
CA LEU A 77 6.95 -1.47 3.90
C LEU A 77 7.31 -2.31 2.66
N ALA A 78 8.39 -1.97 1.95
CA ALA A 78 8.83 -2.74 0.78
C ALA A 78 9.07 -4.23 1.14
N PRO A 79 9.92 -4.57 2.13
CA PRO A 79 10.09 -5.97 2.53
C PRO A 79 8.84 -6.60 3.15
N ALA A 80 7.95 -5.82 3.77
CA ALA A 80 6.71 -6.34 4.34
C ALA A 80 5.73 -6.77 3.24
N PHE A 81 5.48 -5.91 2.25
CA PHE A 81 4.63 -6.26 1.10
C PHE A 81 5.24 -7.35 0.22
N SER A 82 6.56 -7.40 0.07
CA SER A 82 7.24 -8.50 -0.65
C SER A 82 7.05 -9.88 0.00
N ARG A 83 6.61 -9.94 1.25
CA ARG A 83 6.29 -11.19 1.96
C ARG A 83 4.80 -11.49 2.02
N LEU A 84 3.96 -10.53 1.61
CA LEU A 84 2.52 -10.75 1.56
C LEU A 84 2.17 -11.60 0.35
N HIS A 85 1.51 -12.73 0.60
CA HIS A 85 0.93 -13.57 -0.42
C HIS A 85 -0.58 -13.52 -0.28
N VAL A 86 -1.25 -13.22 -1.37
CA VAL A 86 -2.71 -13.12 -1.46
C VAL A 86 -3.21 -14.14 -2.45
N ASP A 87 -4.10 -15.00 -1.98
CA ASP A 87 -4.76 -16.01 -2.81
C ASP A 87 -6.18 -15.54 -3.15
N ALA A 88 -6.34 -15.02 -4.36
CA ALA A 88 -7.61 -14.55 -4.89
C ALA A 88 -7.59 -14.61 -6.42
N GLU A 89 -8.76 -14.73 -7.06
CA GLU A 89 -8.87 -14.68 -8.52
C GLU A 89 -8.45 -13.31 -9.07
N VAL A 90 -8.85 -12.24 -8.37
CA VAL A 90 -8.45 -10.85 -8.68
C VAL A 90 -8.02 -10.14 -7.39
N THR A 91 -6.84 -9.54 -7.42
CA THR A 91 -6.37 -8.68 -6.34
C THR A 91 -6.24 -7.24 -6.81
N VAL A 92 -6.95 -6.32 -6.14
CA VAL A 92 -6.82 -4.88 -6.38
C VAL A 92 -5.86 -4.28 -5.37
N CYS A 93 -4.70 -3.84 -5.86
CA CYS A 93 -3.68 -3.14 -5.06
C CYS A 93 -3.90 -1.63 -5.14
N SER A 94 -4.51 -1.04 -4.12
CA SER A 94 -4.68 0.41 -3.96
C SER A 94 -3.39 1.00 -3.41
N SER A 95 -2.55 1.55 -4.29
CA SER A 95 -1.16 1.86 -3.97
C SER A 95 -0.80 3.33 -4.17
N SER A 96 -0.10 3.88 -3.18
CA SER A 96 0.66 5.13 -3.24
C SER A 96 2.18 4.88 -3.16
N GLY A 97 2.60 3.60 -3.32
CA GLY A 97 4.01 3.24 -3.38
C GLY A 97 4.42 1.89 -2.78
N TRP A 98 3.49 1.10 -2.17
CA TRP A 98 3.89 -0.12 -1.45
C TRP A 98 3.01 -1.34 -1.76
N ALA A 99 1.69 -1.21 -1.77
CA ALA A 99 0.72 -2.30 -1.87
C ALA A 99 0.90 -3.16 -3.14
N HIS A 100 1.37 -2.56 -4.24
CA HIS A 100 1.66 -3.26 -5.49
C HIS A 100 2.81 -4.28 -5.38
N GLY A 101 3.58 -4.24 -4.28
CA GLY A 101 4.63 -5.21 -3.97
C GLY A 101 4.12 -6.58 -3.49
N ALA A 102 2.82 -6.73 -3.21
CA ALA A 102 2.25 -8.02 -2.80
C ALA A 102 2.36 -9.07 -3.92
N HIS A 103 2.61 -10.32 -3.53
CA HIS A 103 2.54 -11.47 -4.42
C HIS A 103 1.10 -11.98 -4.47
N VAL A 104 0.56 -12.18 -5.67
CA VAL A 104 -0.81 -12.64 -5.88
C VAL A 104 -0.82 -13.88 -6.78
N THR A 105 -1.79 -14.76 -6.59
CA THR A 105 -1.93 -15.98 -7.40
C THR A 105 -2.74 -15.74 -8.67
N GLY A 106 -3.76 -14.88 -8.63
CA GLY A 106 -4.60 -14.51 -9.76
C GLY A 106 -4.20 -13.20 -10.42
N ALA A 107 -5.16 -12.52 -11.04
CA ALA A 107 -4.92 -11.26 -11.72
C ALA A 107 -4.62 -10.12 -10.73
N LYS A 108 -3.56 -9.35 -11.01
CA LYS A 108 -3.15 -8.18 -10.25
C LYS A 108 -3.54 -6.88 -10.94
N VAL A 109 -4.45 -6.13 -10.33
CA VAL A 109 -4.86 -4.80 -10.78
C VAL A 109 -4.30 -3.77 -9.81
N VAL A 110 -3.46 -2.85 -10.28
CA VAL A 110 -2.94 -1.77 -9.43
C VAL A 110 -3.72 -0.49 -9.68
N TYR A 111 -4.42 -0.01 -8.65
CA TYR A 111 -4.99 1.33 -8.63
C TYR A 111 -3.95 2.28 -8.04
N CYS A 112 -3.25 2.99 -8.92
CA CYS A 112 -2.19 3.91 -8.54
C CYS A 112 -2.76 5.29 -8.22
N HIS A 113 -2.74 5.69 -6.95
CA HIS A 113 -3.16 7.03 -6.52
C HIS A 113 -2.12 8.09 -6.89
N ASN A 114 -0.87 7.77 -6.64
CA ASN A 114 0.32 8.52 -7.00
C ASN A 114 1.51 7.56 -7.05
N PRO A 115 2.47 7.73 -7.97
CA PRO A 115 3.79 7.14 -7.80
C PRO A 115 4.40 7.60 -6.48
N ALA A 116 5.28 6.81 -5.88
CA ALA A 116 5.96 7.16 -4.64
C ALA A 116 6.76 8.48 -4.79
N ARG A 117 6.11 9.63 -4.56
CA ARG A 117 6.70 10.96 -4.79
C ARG A 117 8.02 11.16 -4.06
N TRP A 118 8.11 10.68 -2.82
CA TRP A 118 9.35 10.70 -2.03
C TRP A 118 10.49 9.91 -2.69
N LEU A 119 10.18 8.96 -3.57
CA LEU A 119 11.15 8.14 -4.29
C LEU A 119 11.52 8.75 -5.66
N TYR A 120 10.53 9.27 -6.39
CA TYR A 120 10.70 9.80 -7.74
C TYR A 120 10.94 11.30 -7.79
N GLN A 121 10.45 12.06 -6.80
CA GLN A 121 10.54 13.52 -6.69
C GLN A 121 11.22 13.94 -5.38
N ALA A 122 12.31 13.25 -4.98
CA ALA A 122 12.98 13.46 -3.71
C ALA A 122 13.39 14.92 -3.49
N ASP A 123 13.85 15.61 -4.55
CA ASP A 123 14.28 17.02 -4.49
C ASP A 123 13.16 17.98 -4.07
N GLN A 124 11.89 17.63 -4.33
CA GLN A 124 10.72 18.41 -3.91
C GLN A 124 10.19 18.00 -2.52
N TYR A 125 10.54 16.79 -2.07
CA TYR A 125 10.03 16.23 -0.83
C TYR A 125 10.93 16.51 0.38
N ASP A 126 12.20 16.84 0.13
CA ASP A 126 13.25 17.02 1.15
C ASP A 126 13.24 18.41 1.83
N GLN A 127 12.25 19.26 1.50
CA GLN A 127 12.10 20.59 2.11
C GLN A 127 11.67 20.46 3.59
N GLY A 128 12.63 20.30 4.48
CA GLY A 128 12.43 20.25 5.93
C GLY A 128 12.92 18.97 6.62
N SER A 129 13.50 18.03 5.90
CA SER A 129 14.11 16.83 6.47
C SER A 129 15.45 17.18 7.14
N SER A 130 15.79 16.48 8.24
CA SER A 130 17.12 16.61 8.82
C SER A 130 18.19 16.08 7.86
N PRO A 131 19.44 16.58 7.88
CA PRO A 131 20.52 16.09 7.00
C PRO A 131 20.74 14.58 7.10
N LEU A 132 20.51 14.00 8.29
CA LEU A 132 20.62 12.56 8.54
C LEU A 132 19.50 11.78 7.81
N ALA A 133 18.27 12.29 7.84
CA ALA A 133 17.15 11.67 7.13
C ALA A 133 17.34 11.73 5.61
N GLY A 134 17.83 12.84 5.08
CA GLY A 134 18.18 12.99 3.67
C GLY A 134 19.27 12.01 3.23
N ALA A 135 20.34 11.85 4.01
CA ALA A 135 21.40 10.88 3.73
C ALA A 135 20.89 9.43 3.76
N ALA A 136 20.05 9.09 4.74
CA ALA A 136 19.44 7.76 4.82
C ALA A 136 18.54 7.48 3.62
N LEU A 137 17.73 8.46 3.19
CA LEU A 137 16.88 8.34 1.99
C LEU A 137 17.72 8.19 0.73
N ALA A 138 18.79 8.96 0.58
CA ALA A 138 19.70 8.85 -0.56
C ALA A 138 20.32 7.45 -0.68
N LEU A 139 20.69 6.83 0.45
CA LEU A 139 21.22 5.47 0.49
C LEU A 139 20.17 4.41 0.15
N LEU A 140 18.94 4.58 0.63
CA LEU A 140 17.86 3.61 0.42
C LEU A 140 17.17 3.75 -0.95
N ARG A 141 17.27 4.91 -1.59
CA ARG A 141 16.59 5.21 -2.85
C ARG A 141 16.93 4.23 -3.99
N PRO A 142 18.20 3.89 -4.30
CA PRO A 142 18.49 2.98 -5.41
C PRO A 142 17.90 1.57 -5.25
N PRO A 143 18.02 0.89 -4.11
CA PRO A 143 17.37 -0.42 -3.92
C PRO A 143 15.84 -0.33 -3.93
N LEU A 144 15.25 0.74 -3.37
CA LEU A 144 13.81 0.93 -3.40
C LEU A 144 13.28 1.21 -4.80
N LEU A 145 13.97 1.97 -5.64
CA LEU A 145 13.62 2.17 -7.05
C LEU A 145 13.65 0.85 -7.85
N ARG A 146 14.64 0.00 -7.59
CA ARG A 146 14.71 -1.33 -8.24
C ARG A 146 13.54 -2.20 -7.80
N TRP A 147 13.23 -2.20 -6.50
CA TRP A 147 12.12 -2.93 -5.94
C TRP A 147 10.78 -2.46 -6.52
N ASP A 148 10.53 -1.15 -6.51
CA ASP A 148 9.30 -0.54 -7.01
C ASP A 148 9.05 -0.90 -8.48
N ARG A 149 10.08 -0.78 -9.33
CA ARG A 149 9.99 -1.14 -10.75
C ARG A 149 9.74 -2.64 -10.95
N ALA A 150 10.41 -3.49 -10.18
CA ALA A 150 10.21 -4.93 -10.25
C ALA A 150 8.80 -5.31 -9.80
N ALA A 151 8.31 -4.72 -8.70
CA ALA A 151 6.95 -4.92 -8.22
C ALA A 151 5.91 -4.40 -9.22
N ALA A 152 6.13 -3.21 -9.80
CA ALA A 152 5.25 -2.65 -10.81
C ALA A 152 5.13 -3.55 -12.06
N ALA A 153 6.21 -4.19 -12.48
CA ALA A 153 6.21 -5.09 -13.63
C ALA A 153 5.38 -6.38 -13.43
N THR A 154 4.97 -6.69 -12.19
CA THR A 154 4.13 -7.86 -11.90
C THR A 154 2.63 -7.61 -12.04
N ALA A 155 2.22 -6.38 -12.32
CA ALA A 155 0.81 -6.04 -12.46
C ALA A 155 0.30 -6.34 -13.88
N ASP A 156 -0.88 -6.98 -13.96
CA ASP A 156 -1.57 -7.22 -15.24
C ASP A 156 -2.21 -5.94 -15.78
N ARG A 157 -2.66 -5.07 -14.88
CA ARG A 157 -3.33 -3.81 -15.22
C ARG A 157 -2.95 -2.69 -14.25
N TYR A 158 -2.78 -1.47 -14.80
CA TYR A 158 -2.70 -0.22 -14.05
C TYR A 158 -3.90 0.66 -14.32
N LEU A 159 -4.53 1.13 -13.24
CA LEU A 159 -5.56 2.16 -13.24
C LEU A 159 -4.97 3.40 -12.56
N VAL A 160 -5.24 4.57 -13.10
CA VAL A 160 -4.78 5.85 -12.56
C VAL A 160 -5.95 6.80 -12.42
N ASN A 161 -5.95 7.60 -11.36
CA ASN A 161 -7.04 8.53 -11.05
C ASN A 161 -7.00 9.83 -11.88
N SER A 162 -5.91 10.10 -12.58
CA SER A 162 -5.77 11.30 -13.41
C SER A 162 -4.76 11.12 -14.53
N ARG A 163 -4.84 12.01 -15.55
CA ARG A 163 -3.85 12.05 -16.63
C ARG A 163 -2.45 12.45 -16.13
N ALA A 164 -2.36 13.16 -15.01
CA ALA A 164 -1.08 13.57 -14.44
C ALA A 164 -0.31 12.41 -13.77
N VAL A 165 -1.01 11.32 -13.41
CA VAL A 165 -0.42 10.11 -12.83
C VAL A 165 -0.06 9.09 -13.92
N ARG A 166 -0.59 9.25 -15.12
CA ARG A 166 -0.29 8.39 -16.27
C ARG A 166 1.10 8.68 -16.83
#